data_6618a2bbf7cbd5c42208701a9f6a034c
#
_entry.id   6618a2bbf7cbd5c42208701a9f6a034c
#
_cell.length_a   1.000
_cell.length_b   1.000
_cell.length_c   1.000
_cell.angle_alpha   90.00
_cell.angle_beta   90.00
_cell.angle_gamma   90.00
#
_symmetry.space_group_name_H-M   'P 1'
#
loop_
_entity.id
_entity.type
_entity.pdbx_description
1 polymer ?
#
loop_
_entity_poly.entity_id
_entity_poly.type
_entity_poly.pdbx_seq_one_letter_code
_entity_poly.pdbx_strand_id
1 'polypeptide(L)'
;MFIRLLLTSLLFISIHAQAGICTREYAPVCGQLPQQTQTFSNRCMMKDAGAAWLSDGECPLSRVNAKAKDITLTVAGHDEACVAAAPMRCLQVKEDKGQKWLNFYSPIEGFTFTRGVEYVLLVRVTPIENPPMDSADTRYELVRVVSRKPAQ
;
A
#
# COMPACT_ATOMS: atom_id res chain seq x y z
N MET A 1 24.69 45.14 45.52
CA MET A 1 23.70 44.08 45.25
C MET A 1 24.18 43.38 43.97
N PHE A 2 24.93 42.28 44.09
CA PHE A 2 25.61 41.61 42.96
C PHE A 2 24.74 40.46 42.47
N ILE A 3 24.22 40.55 41.25
CA ILE A 3 23.48 39.48 40.58
C ILE A 3 24.52 38.56 39.93
N ARG A 4 24.64 37.32 40.43
CA ARG A 4 25.45 36.26 39.82
C ARG A 4 24.65 35.62 38.69
N LEU A 5 25.05 35.82 37.45
CA LEU A 5 24.57 35.09 36.28
C LEU A 5 25.23 33.70 36.27
N LEU A 6 24.43 32.65 36.49
CA LEU A 6 24.85 31.25 36.31
C LEU A 6 24.60 30.88 34.83
N LEU A 7 25.68 30.79 34.05
CA LEU A 7 25.65 30.17 32.70
C LEU A 7 25.62 28.65 32.88
N THR A 8 24.47 28.04 32.64
CA THR A 8 24.34 26.59 32.48
C THR A 8 24.72 26.21 31.04
N SER A 9 25.93 25.67 30.87
CA SER A 9 26.41 25.12 29.61
C SER A 9 25.69 23.77 29.34
N LEU A 10 24.76 23.73 28.37
CA LEU A 10 24.18 22.47 27.87
C LEU A 10 25.24 21.79 26.99
N LEU A 11 25.83 20.70 27.49
CA LEU A 11 26.61 19.78 26.69
C LEU A 11 25.66 19.02 25.74
N PHE A 12 25.66 19.37 24.47
CA PHE A 12 25.06 18.53 23.40
C PHE A 12 25.97 17.33 23.14
N ILE A 13 25.61 16.18 23.69
CA ILE A 13 26.24 14.90 23.32
C ILE A 13 25.69 14.50 21.95
N SER A 14 26.45 14.78 20.88
CA SER A 14 26.17 14.30 19.52
C SER A 14 26.43 12.80 19.47
N ILE A 15 25.38 12.00 19.49
CA ILE A 15 25.46 10.56 19.25
C ILE A 15 25.67 10.37 17.75
N HIS A 16 26.90 10.11 17.32
CA HIS A 16 27.22 9.74 15.96
C HIS A 16 26.79 8.27 15.77
N ALA A 17 25.68 8.06 15.06
CA ALA A 17 25.34 6.73 14.56
C ALA A 17 26.38 6.35 13.49
N GLN A 18 27.23 5.38 13.77
CA GLN A 18 28.15 4.82 12.78
C GLN A 18 27.36 3.88 11.88
N ALA A 19 27.10 4.30 10.64
CA ALA A 19 26.56 3.42 9.62
C ALA A 19 27.60 2.32 9.33
N GLY A 20 27.31 1.08 9.68
CA GLY A 20 28.13 -0.07 9.41
C GLY A 20 28.15 -0.39 7.90
N ILE A 21 29.31 -0.82 7.38
CA ILE A 21 29.37 -1.33 6.01
C ILE A 21 28.75 -2.72 6.00
N CYS A 22 27.53 -2.85 5.47
CA CYS A 22 26.84 -4.12 5.35
C CYS A 22 27.20 -4.85 4.05
N THR A 23 27.29 -6.18 4.11
CA THR A 23 27.44 -7.03 2.92
C THR A 23 26.18 -6.94 2.04
N ARG A 24 26.35 -7.24 0.74
CA ARG A 24 25.23 -7.32 -0.20
C ARG A 24 24.59 -8.71 -0.26
N GLU A 25 24.90 -9.56 0.70
CA GLU A 25 24.30 -10.87 0.79
C GLU A 25 22.77 -10.74 0.97
N TYR A 26 22.02 -11.55 0.22
CA TYR A 26 20.58 -11.63 0.36
C TYR A 26 20.22 -12.80 1.29
N ALA A 27 20.07 -12.47 2.57
CA ALA A 27 19.58 -13.37 3.62
C ALA A 27 18.47 -12.62 4.36
N PRO A 28 17.26 -12.55 3.77
CA PRO A 28 16.23 -11.63 4.21
C PRO A 28 15.79 -11.89 5.65
N VAL A 29 15.46 -10.81 6.34
CA VAL A 29 14.92 -10.84 7.70
C VAL A 29 13.79 -9.84 7.82
N CYS A 30 12.81 -10.17 8.63
CA CYS A 30 11.73 -9.26 9.00
C CYS A 30 12.13 -8.47 10.25
N GLY A 31 12.01 -7.15 10.18
CA GLY A 31 12.31 -6.25 11.28
C GLY A 31 11.16 -5.30 11.59
N GLN A 32 11.06 -4.91 12.88
CA GLN A 32 10.08 -3.95 13.39
C GLN A 32 10.71 -2.56 13.49
N LEU A 33 10.14 -1.61 12.80
CA LEU A 33 10.32 -0.17 13.02
C LEU A 33 9.20 0.38 13.91
N PRO A 34 9.33 1.60 14.45
CA PRO A 34 8.33 2.15 15.38
C PRO A 34 6.89 2.17 14.86
N GLN A 35 6.69 2.23 13.54
CA GLN A 35 5.37 2.35 12.93
C GLN A 35 5.02 1.23 11.93
N GLN A 36 5.99 0.38 11.58
CA GLN A 36 5.79 -0.65 10.55
C GLN A 36 6.77 -1.81 10.68
N THR A 37 6.41 -2.96 10.09
CA THR A 37 7.33 -4.05 9.82
C THR A 37 7.89 -3.91 8.42
N GLN A 38 9.15 -4.28 8.22
CA GLN A 38 9.82 -4.19 6.93
C GLN A 38 10.78 -5.37 6.72
N THR A 39 10.81 -5.88 5.48
CA THR A 39 11.82 -6.85 5.06
C THR A 39 13.12 -6.14 4.75
N PHE A 40 14.20 -6.62 5.34
CA PHE A 40 15.56 -6.17 5.08
C PHE A 40 16.33 -7.24 4.36
N SER A 41 17.25 -6.85 3.48
CA SER A 41 18.05 -7.79 2.69
C SER A 41 18.91 -8.72 3.56
N ASN A 42 19.30 -8.28 4.76
CA ASN A 42 20.00 -9.07 5.76
C ASN A 42 19.93 -8.41 7.15
N ARG A 43 20.39 -9.13 8.16
CA ARG A 43 20.40 -8.64 9.55
C ARG A 43 21.26 -7.39 9.78
N CYS A 44 22.31 -7.18 8.99
CA CYS A 44 23.15 -6.00 9.08
C CYS A 44 22.34 -4.75 8.68
N MET A 45 21.69 -4.79 7.51
CA MET A 45 20.84 -3.70 7.01
C MET A 45 19.68 -3.39 7.98
N MET A 46 19.10 -4.43 8.60
CA MET A 46 18.05 -4.28 9.59
C MET A 46 18.54 -3.51 10.83
N LYS A 47 19.73 -3.89 11.35
CA LYS A 47 20.33 -3.21 12.52
C LYS A 47 20.74 -1.78 12.21
N ASP A 48 21.28 -1.53 11.01
CA ASP A 48 21.68 -0.20 10.54
C ASP A 48 20.47 0.74 10.45
N ALA A 49 19.30 0.20 10.06
CA ALA A 49 18.03 0.92 10.07
C ALA A 49 17.40 1.11 11.47
N GLY A 50 18.02 0.58 12.52
CA GLY A 50 17.49 0.66 13.89
C GLY A 50 16.24 -0.21 14.12
N ALA A 51 15.98 -1.20 13.25
CA ALA A 51 14.84 -2.08 13.40
C ALA A 51 15.12 -3.24 14.36
N ALA A 52 14.11 -3.62 15.15
CA ALA A 52 14.15 -4.81 15.99
C ALA A 52 13.87 -6.06 15.15
N TRP A 53 14.62 -7.13 15.37
CA TRP A 53 14.40 -8.40 14.67
C TRP A 53 13.08 -9.06 15.09
N LEU A 54 12.32 -9.57 14.12
CA LEU A 54 11.09 -10.32 14.35
C LEU A 54 11.23 -11.79 13.94
N SER A 55 11.71 -12.05 12.72
CA SER A 55 11.87 -13.40 12.18
C SER A 55 12.91 -13.45 11.09
N ASP A 56 13.42 -14.64 10.78
CA ASP A 56 14.19 -14.89 9.57
C ASP A 56 13.22 -15.03 8.39
N GLY A 57 13.69 -14.69 7.18
CA GLY A 57 12.87 -14.59 5.97
C GLY A 57 12.21 -13.23 5.78
N GLU A 58 11.47 -13.14 4.70
CA GLU A 58 10.68 -11.92 4.43
C GLU A 58 9.56 -11.75 5.44
N CYS A 59 9.22 -10.50 5.74
CA CYS A 59 8.05 -10.25 6.56
C CYS A 59 6.82 -10.89 5.90
N PRO A 60 5.99 -11.60 6.67
CA PRO A 60 4.68 -11.98 6.16
C PRO A 60 3.99 -10.69 5.70
N LEU A 61 3.41 -10.71 4.50
CA LEU A 61 2.67 -9.57 3.97
C LEU A 61 1.68 -9.15 5.05
N SER A 62 2.07 -8.15 5.84
CA SER A 62 1.23 -7.64 6.92
C SER A 62 0.00 -7.00 6.29
N ARG A 63 -1.13 -7.71 6.35
CA ARG A 63 -2.45 -7.15 6.01
C ARG A 63 -2.88 -6.03 6.97
N VAL A 64 -1.97 -5.49 7.76
CA VAL A 64 -2.31 -4.59 8.86
C VAL A 64 -1.52 -3.31 8.74
N ASN A 65 -2.18 -2.29 8.34
CA ASN A 65 -2.02 -0.85 8.54
C ASN A 65 -2.04 0.05 7.31
N ALA A 66 -2.11 -0.45 6.11
CA ALA A 66 -2.58 0.38 5.01
C ALA A 66 -4.04 0.73 5.33
N LYS A 67 -4.32 1.99 5.52
CA LYS A 67 -5.65 2.48 5.92
C LYS A 67 -6.65 2.13 4.82
N ALA A 68 -7.26 0.94 4.92
CA ALA A 68 -8.31 0.52 4.01
C ALA A 68 -9.42 1.58 4.01
N LYS A 69 -9.90 1.94 2.85
CA LYS A 69 -11.03 2.87 2.69
C LYS A 69 -12.09 2.22 1.81
N ASP A 70 -13.33 2.48 2.13
CA ASP A 70 -14.44 2.08 1.28
C ASP A 70 -14.76 3.23 0.31
N ILE A 71 -14.86 2.90 -0.99
CA ILE A 71 -15.23 3.84 -2.06
C ILE A 71 -16.44 3.31 -2.80
N THR A 72 -17.18 4.21 -3.42
CA THR A 72 -18.26 3.84 -4.34
C THR A 72 -17.75 3.90 -5.77
N LEU A 73 -17.91 2.81 -6.51
CA LEU A 73 -17.61 2.73 -7.93
C LEU A 73 -18.89 2.47 -8.72
N THR A 74 -19.13 3.27 -9.75
CA THR A 74 -20.11 2.95 -10.78
C THR A 74 -19.38 2.21 -11.91
N VAL A 75 -19.85 1.00 -12.25
CA VAL A 75 -19.30 0.14 -13.32
C VAL A 75 -20.25 0.17 -14.48
N ALA A 76 -19.79 0.56 -15.68
CA ALA A 76 -20.59 0.56 -16.88
C ALA A 76 -21.03 -0.85 -17.30
N GLY A 77 -22.08 -0.94 -18.08
CA GLY A 77 -22.54 -2.24 -18.62
C GLY A 77 -21.69 -2.82 -19.75
N HIS A 78 -20.55 -2.22 -20.04
CA HIS A 78 -19.60 -2.69 -21.06
C HIS A 78 -18.16 -2.60 -20.53
N ASP A 79 -17.32 -3.40 -21.12
CA ASP A 79 -15.88 -3.40 -20.94
C ASP A 79 -15.21 -2.99 -22.26
N GLU A 80 -14.04 -2.39 -22.20
CA GLU A 80 -13.30 -1.95 -23.37
C GLU A 80 -11.95 -2.65 -23.50
N ALA A 81 -11.44 -2.71 -24.75
CA ALA A 81 -10.09 -3.17 -24.98
C ALA A 81 -9.10 -2.17 -24.39
N CYS A 82 -8.14 -2.64 -23.62
CA CYS A 82 -7.12 -1.84 -22.97
C CYS A 82 -5.78 -2.58 -22.99
N VAL A 83 -4.70 -1.88 -22.66
CA VAL A 83 -3.36 -2.44 -22.63
C VAL A 83 -2.73 -2.10 -21.27
N ALA A 84 -2.29 -3.12 -20.54
CA ALA A 84 -1.41 -3.01 -19.39
C ALA A 84 -0.05 -3.66 -19.76
N ALA A 85 0.40 -4.66 -19.06
CA ALA A 85 1.56 -5.48 -19.48
C ALA A 85 1.24 -6.30 -20.76
N ALA A 86 -0.03 -6.59 -21.00
CA ALA A 86 -0.54 -7.28 -22.19
C ALA A 86 -1.93 -6.71 -22.59
N PRO A 87 -2.39 -6.95 -23.83
CA PRO A 87 -3.76 -6.63 -24.21
C PRO A 87 -4.77 -7.35 -23.33
N MET A 88 -5.76 -6.63 -22.82
CA MET A 88 -6.80 -7.16 -21.93
C MET A 88 -8.14 -6.44 -22.12
N ARG A 89 -9.13 -6.81 -21.33
CA ARG A 89 -10.41 -6.11 -21.22
C ARG A 89 -10.48 -5.39 -19.88
N CYS A 90 -10.78 -4.09 -19.92
CA CYS A 90 -10.93 -3.26 -18.72
C CYS A 90 -12.40 -2.93 -18.48
N LEU A 91 -12.82 -3.02 -17.24
CA LEU A 91 -14.08 -2.42 -16.82
C LEU A 91 -14.01 -0.90 -17.01
N GLN A 92 -15.13 -0.31 -17.37
CA GLN A 92 -15.29 1.14 -17.38
C GLN A 92 -15.91 1.58 -16.06
N VAL A 93 -15.21 2.40 -15.29
CA VAL A 93 -15.68 2.82 -13.98
C VAL A 93 -15.73 4.33 -13.84
N LYS A 94 -16.56 4.79 -12.91
CA LYS A 94 -16.56 6.16 -12.38
C LYS A 94 -16.47 6.10 -10.87
N GLU A 95 -15.66 6.94 -10.28
CA GLU A 95 -15.75 7.24 -8.86
C GLU A 95 -16.99 8.11 -8.59
N ASP A 96 -17.46 8.11 -7.34
CA ASP A 96 -18.75 8.68 -6.88
C ASP A 96 -19.04 10.12 -7.38
N LYS A 97 -18.03 10.88 -7.73
CA LYS A 97 -18.16 12.25 -8.24
C LYS A 97 -17.52 12.46 -9.62
N GLY A 98 -17.03 11.38 -10.24
CA GLY A 98 -16.37 11.43 -11.54
C GLY A 98 -17.36 11.62 -12.68
N GLN A 99 -17.02 12.47 -13.63
CA GLN A 99 -17.85 12.69 -14.83
C GLN A 99 -17.42 11.84 -16.03
N LYS A 100 -16.22 11.26 -16.00
CA LYS A 100 -15.64 10.48 -17.09
C LYS A 100 -15.54 9.00 -16.73
N TRP A 101 -15.78 8.14 -17.69
CA TRP A 101 -15.45 6.73 -17.60
C TRP A 101 -13.94 6.55 -17.70
N LEU A 102 -13.41 5.70 -16.83
CA LEU A 102 -11.98 5.38 -16.74
C LEU A 102 -11.80 3.88 -16.88
N ASN A 103 -10.72 3.49 -17.55
CA ASN A 103 -10.30 2.10 -17.60
C ASN A 103 -9.88 1.63 -16.20
N PHE A 104 -10.46 0.53 -15.77
CA PHE A 104 -10.13 -0.08 -14.50
C PHE A 104 -9.37 -1.38 -14.75
N TYR A 105 -8.11 -1.39 -14.38
CA TYR A 105 -7.14 -2.44 -14.74
C TYR A 105 -7.07 -3.57 -13.73
N SER A 106 -7.55 -3.36 -12.51
CA SER A 106 -7.47 -4.33 -11.42
C SER A 106 -8.71 -5.18 -11.31
N PRO A 107 -8.62 -6.44 -10.89
CA PRO A 107 -9.80 -7.21 -10.52
C PRO A 107 -10.44 -6.63 -9.25
N ILE A 108 -11.76 -6.75 -9.12
CA ILE A 108 -12.49 -6.52 -7.87
C ILE A 108 -12.82 -7.90 -7.30
N GLU A 109 -12.12 -8.29 -6.25
CA GLU A 109 -12.33 -9.59 -5.61
C GLU A 109 -13.78 -9.72 -5.12
N GLY A 110 -14.41 -10.85 -5.39
CA GLY A 110 -15.82 -11.11 -5.03
C GLY A 110 -16.84 -10.49 -5.98
N PHE A 111 -16.43 -9.79 -7.05
CA PHE A 111 -17.33 -9.23 -8.04
C PHE A 111 -17.26 -9.98 -9.37
N THR A 112 -18.42 -10.33 -9.92
CA THR A 112 -18.55 -10.91 -11.26
C THR A 112 -19.29 -9.93 -12.16
N PHE A 113 -18.63 -9.47 -13.20
CA PHE A 113 -19.17 -8.55 -14.18
C PHE A 113 -20.11 -9.28 -15.17
N THR A 114 -21.23 -8.65 -15.47
CA THR A 114 -22.17 -9.10 -16.52
C THR A 114 -22.40 -7.98 -17.51
N ARG A 115 -22.12 -8.21 -18.78
CA ARG A 115 -22.38 -7.23 -19.85
C ARG A 115 -23.85 -6.87 -19.93
N GLY A 116 -24.14 -5.62 -20.25
CA GLY A 116 -25.50 -5.09 -20.31
C GLY A 116 -26.07 -4.68 -18.97
N VAL A 117 -25.30 -4.80 -17.88
CA VAL A 117 -25.72 -4.38 -16.55
C VAL A 117 -24.76 -3.34 -16.00
N GLU A 118 -25.31 -2.19 -15.63
CA GLU A 118 -24.59 -1.15 -14.88
C GLU A 118 -24.70 -1.43 -13.38
N TYR A 119 -23.60 -1.31 -12.66
CA TYR A 119 -23.53 -1.55 -11.22
C TYR A 119 -23.09 -0.32 -10.46
N VAL A 120 -23.57 -0.16 -9.24
CA VAL A 120 -22.97 0.69 -8.21
C VAL A 120 -22.48 -0.23 -7.11
N LEU A 121 -21.19 -0.21 -6.87
CA LEU A 121 -20.49 -1.08 -5.93
C LEU A 121 -19.92 -0.26 -4.77
N LEU A 122 -20.04 -0.79 -3.56
CA LEU A 122 -19.19 -0.38 -2.45
C LEU A 122 -17.98 -1.30 -2.42
N VAL A 123 -16.79 -0.74 -2.59
CA VAL A 123 -15.54 -1.47 -2.75
C VAL A 123 -14.57 -1.04 -1.67
N ARG A 124 -13.97 -2.01 -1.00
CA ARG A 124 -12.85 -1.77 -0.08
C ARG A 124 -11.56 -1.71 -0.84
N VAL A 125 -10.84 -0.62 -0.67
CA VAL A 125 -9.53 -0.36 -1.27
C VAL A 125 -8.48 -0.50 -0.18
N THR A 126 -7.60 -1.47 -0.34
CA THR A 126 -6.52 -1.73 0.62
C THR A 126 -5.20 -1.60 -0.12
N PRO A 127 -4.36 -0.60 0.21
CA PRO A 127 -3.00 -0.54 -0.30
C PRO A 127 -2.21 -1.79 0.12
N ILE A 128 -1.38 -2.30 -0.79
CA ILE A 128 -0.46 -3.42 -0.54
C ILE A 128 0.90 -2.82 -0.22
N GLU A 129 1.37 -3.03 1.01
CA GLU A 129 2.71 -2.59 1.39
C GLU A 129 3.76 -3.51 0.75
N ASN A 130 4.79 -2.92 0.14
CA ASN A 130 5.89 -3.61 -0.53
C ASN A 130 5.42 -4.64 -1.59
N PRO A 131 4.63 -4.22 -2.59
CA PRO A 131 4.21 -5.14 -3.63
C PRO A 131 5.45 -5.65 -4.38
N PRO A 132 5.47 -6.91 -4.83
CA PRO A 132 6.50 -7.40 -5.75
C PRO A 132 6.59 -6.50 -6.99
N MET A 133 7.76 -6.45 -7.63
CA MET A 133 7.92 -5.75 -8.91
C MET A 133 6.86 -6.27 -9.89
N ASP A 134 6.26 -5.36 -10.64
CA ASP A 134 5.19 -5.63 -11.62
C ASP A 134 3.86 -6.17 -11.05
N SER A 135 3.66 -6.08 -9.74
CA SER A 135 2.40 -6.42 -9.09
C SER A 135 1.57 -5.17 -8.79
N ALA A 136 0.24 -5.36 -8.65
CA ALA A 136 -0.63 -4.28 -8.19
C ALA A 136 -0.25 -3.83 -6.77
N ASP A 137 -0.23 -2.52 -6.55
CA ASP A 137 0.02 -1.89 -5.26
C ASP A 137 -1.26 -1.71 -4.41
N THR A 138 -2.39 -2.12 -4.97
CA THR A 138 -3.71 -1.89 -4.38
C THR A 138 -4.61 -3.10 -4.64
N ARG A 139 -5.30 -3.55 -3.59
CA ARG A 139 -6.33 -4.58 -3.64
C ARG A 139 -7.71 -3.94 -3.59
N TYR A 140 -8.61 -4.44 -4.42
CA TYR A 140 -10.02 -4.04 -4.47
C TYR A 140 -10.89 -5.24 -4.10
N GLU A 141 -11.71 -5.11 -3.06
CA GLU A 141 -12.63 -6.16 -2.59
C GLU A 141 -14.07 -5.65 -2.59
N LEU A 142 -14.99 -6.40 -3.16
CA LEU A 142 -16.41 -6.06 -3.12
C LEU A 142 -16.93 -6.17 -1.67
N VAL A 143 -17.38 -5.04 -1.11
CA VAL A 143 -18.09 -5.04 0.16
C VAL A 143 -19.56 -5.41 -0.06
N ARG A 144 -20.21 -4.76 -1.05
CA ARG A 144 -21.57 -5.08 -1.47
C ARG A 144 -21.93 -4.42 -2.80
N VAL A 145 -22.90 -5.00 -3.48
CA VAL A 145 -23.58 -4.36 -4.60
C VAL A 145 -24.63 -3.40 -4.04
N VAL A 146 -24.47 -2.10 -4.30
CA VAL A 146 -25.42 -1.06 -3.86
C VAL A 146 -26.65 -1.05 -4.77
N SER A 147 -26.41 -1.08 -6.09
CA SER A 147 -27.47 -1.21 -7.06
C SER A 147 -26.98 -1.87 -8.35
N ARG A 148 -27.92 -2.42 -9.12
CA ARG A 148 -27.70 -2.91 -10.48
C ARG A 148 -28.91 -2.57 -11.32
N LYS A 149 -28.69 -2.18 -12.57
CA LYS A 149 -29.75 -1.87 -13.54
C LYS A 149 -29.29 -2.23 -14.95
N PRO A 150 -30.20 -2.49 -15.90
CA PRO A 150 -29.83 -2.61 -17.31
C PRO A 150 -29.06 -1.35 -17.75
N ALA A 151 -27.97 -1.54 -18.50
CA ALA A 151 -27.24 -0.44 -19.09
C ALA A 151 -28.11 0.17 -20.23
N GLN A 152 -28.10 1.47 -20.30
CA GLN A 152 -28.78 2.22 -21.37
C GLN A 152 -27.88 2.36 -22.59
#